data_8958a51bac1bb18315a14048ca83a7f1
#
_entry.id   8958a51bac1bb18315a14048ca83a7f1
#
_cell.length_a   1.000
_cell.length_b   1.000
_cell.length_c   1.000
_cell.angle_alpha   90.00
_cell.angle_beta   90.00
_cell.angle_gamma   90.00
#
_symmetry.space_group_name_H-M   'P 1'
#
loop_
_entity.id
_entity.type
_entity.pdbx_description
1 polymer ?
#
loop_
_entity_poly.entity_id
_entity_poly.type
_entity_poly.pdbx_seq_one_letter_code
_entity_poly.pdbx_strand_id
1 'polypeptide(L)'
;MLVDRAAELVNTKGKEAFSEFRQRGSEWFSGNTYIFAYASDGTVVLNPAFPAREGHAYHGEKDKKGKAFHDEIIKTAHTKGSGWVDYWLPKPGQTEPSQKWSYVKAVKAEGVAVIGAGFFPE
;
A
#
# COMPACT_ATOMS: atom_id res chain seq x y z
N MET A 1 15.08 -2.19 3.86
CA MET A 1 13.72 -2.70 3.78
C MET A 1 13.07 -2.22 2.48
N LEU A 2 12.21 -3.02 1.89
CA LEU A 2 11.60 -2.71 0.59
C LEU A 2 10.87 -1.36 0.59
N VAL A 3 10.04 -1.12 1.62
CA VAL A 3 9.25 0.12 1.72
C VAL A 3 10.15 1.33 1.89
N ASP A 4 11.24 1.22 2.63
CA ASP A 4 12.19 2.34 2.79
C ASP A 4 12.80 2.73 1.46
N ARG A 5 13.18 1.75 0.63
CA ARG A 5 13.73 2.00 -0.70
C ARG A 5 12.66 2.58 -1.65
N ALA A 6 11.44 2.05 -1.57
CA ALA A 6 10.33 2.57 -2.37
C ALA A 6 10.00 4.01 -1.97
N ALA A 7 9.98 4.31 -0.68
CA ALA A 7 9.72 5.66 -0.18
C ALA A 7 10.79 6.64 -0.65
N GLU A 8 12.06 6.24 -0.60
CA GLU A 8 13.15 7.08 -1.10
C GLU A 8 13.00 7.38 -2.59
N LEU A 9 12.64 6.36 -3.38
CA LEU A 9 12.44 6.52 -4.80
C LEU A 9 11.29 7.48 -5.10
N VAL A 10 10.18 7.36 -4.37
CA VAL A 10 9.02 8.25 -4.52
C VAL A 10 9.36 9.67 -4.10
N ASN A 11 10.10 9.84 -3.00
CA ASN A 11 10.51 11.17 -2.55
C ASN A 11 11.43 11.85 -3.58
N THR A 12 12.16 11.08 -4.36
CA THR A 12 13.06 11.59 -5.40
C THR A 12 12.36 11.82 -6.73
N LYS A 13 11.54 10.86 -7.18
CA LYS A 13 10.94 10.86 -8.52
C LYS A 13 9.43 11.12 -8.53
N GLY A 14 8.79 11.14 -7.37
CA GLY A 14 7.34 11.26 -7.30
C GLY A 14 6.64 10.08 -7.96
N LYS A 15 5.52 10.34 -8.61
CA LYS A 15 4.71 9.29 -9.26
C LYS A 15 5.42 8.60 -10.43
N GLU A 16 6.50 9.17 -10.93
CA GLU A 16 7.29 8.51 -11.99
C GLU A 16 7.85 7.16 -11.51
N ALA A 17 8.06 7.00 -10.21
CA ALA A 17 8.50 5.73 -9.65
C ALA A 17 7.48 4.61 -9.83
N PHE A 18 6.20 4.94 -10.02
CA PHE A 18 5.14 3.93 -10.10
C PHE A 18 5.30 2.98 -11.27
N SER A 19 5.88 3.43 -12.38
CA SER A 19 6.10 2.55 -13.53
C SER A 19 7.00 1.37 -13.18
N GLU A 20 7.98 1.59 -12.30
CA GLU A 20 8.86 0.51 -11.81
C GLU A 20 8.09 -0.44 -10.88
N PHE A 21 7.26 0.13 -9.99
CA PHE A 21 6.49 -0.66 -9.03
C PHE A 21 5.45 -1.56 -9.69
N ARG A 22 5.03 -1.24 -10.89
CA ARG A 22 4.05 -2.04 -11.64
C ARG A 22 4.66 -3.24 -12.36
N GLN A 23 5.98 -3.34 -12.41
CA GLN A 23 6.68 -4.42 -13.12
C GLN A 23 6.55 -5.72 -12.34
N ARG A 24 5.67 -6.60 -12.79
CA ARG A 24 5.51 -7.93 -12.17
C ARG A 24 6.79 -8.74 -12.34
N GLY A 25 7.23 -9.38 -11.26
CA GLY A 25 8.47 -10.13 -11.24
C GLY A 25 9.69 -9.32 -10.88
N SER A 26 9.53 -7.99 -10.70
CA SER A 26 10.61 -7.14 -10.19
C SER A 26 10.68 -7.25 -8.66
N GLU A 27 11.69 -6.61 -8.07
CA GLU A 27 11.77 -6.54 -6.61
C GLU A 27 10.55 -5.86 -5.99
N TRP A 28 9.85 -5.00 -6.76
CA TRP A 28 8.71 -4.23 -6.28
C TRP A 28 7.38 -4.97 -6.35
N PHE A 29 7.31 -6.02 -7.15
CA PHE A 29 6.09 -6.80 -7.33
C PHE A 29 6.47 -8.26 -7.57
N SER A 30 6.64 -8.99 -6.48
CA SER A 30 7.10 -10.38 -6.51
C SER A 30 6.20 -11.25 -5.64
N GLY A 31 5.67 -12.33 -6.19
CA GLY A 31 4.76 -13.21 -5.48
C GLY A 31 3.50 -12.45 -5.06
N ASN A 32 3.20 -12.48 -3.77
CA ASN A 32 2.04 -11.79 -3.21
C ASN A 32 2.37 -10.43 -2.62
N THR A 33 3.63 -9.97 -2.76
CA THR A 33 4.08 -8.68 -2.23
C THR A 33 4.14 -7.65 -3.35
N TYR A 34 3.56 -6.49 -3.11
CA TYR A 34 3.56 -5.39 -4.07
C TYR A 34 3.52 -4.06 -3.31
N ILE A 35 3.98 -2.99 -3.99
CA ILE A 35 3.95 -1.64 -3.44
C ILE A 35 2.58 -1.05 -3.70
N PHE A 36 1.98 -0.45 -2.68
CA PHE A 36 0.75 0.33 -2.83
C PHE A 36 0.95 1.74 -2.28
N ALA A 37 0.08 2.67 -2.69
CA ALA A 37 0.23 4.07 -2.30
C ALA A 37 -1.12 4.76 -2.16
N TYR A 38 -1.17 5.72 -1.24
CA TYR A 38 -2.34 6.57 -1.00
C TYR A 38 -1.96 8.04 -1.08
N ALA A 39 -2.90 8.86 -1.56
CA ALA A 39 -2.83 10.31 -1.41
C ALA A 39 -3.28 10.69 0.01
N SER A 40 -3.05 11.95 0.38
CA SER A 40 -3.39 12.44 1.72
C SER A 40 -4.89 12.40 2.02
N ASP A 41 -5.73 12.45 1.00
CA ASP A 41 -7.20 12.38 1.15
C ASP A 41 -7.73 10.94 1.21
N GLY A 42 -6.84 9.94 1.17
CA GLY A 42 -7.22 8.55 1.22
C GLY A 42 -7.44 7.89 -0.14
N THR A 43 -7.29 8.63 -1.22
CA THR A 43 -7.41 8.05 -2.56
C THR A 43 -6.29 7.05 -2.79
N VAL A 44 -6.62 5.86 -3.28
CA VAL A 44 -5.64 4.88 -3.72
C VAL A 44 -5.02 5.37 -5.01
N VAL A 45 -3.73 5.67 -5.02
CA VAL A 45 -3.05 6.17 -6.22
C VAL A 45 -2.19 5.10 -6.89
N LEU A 46 -1.92 4.01 -6.19
CA LEU A 46 -1.19 2.87 -6.76
C LEU A 46 -1.66 1.59 -6.09
N ASN A 47 -2.09 0.62 -6.88
CA ASN A 47 -2.34 -0.74 -6.42
C ASN A 47 -2.20 -1.69 -7.62
N PRO A 48 -0.97 -2.14 -7.92
CA PRO A 48 -0.75 -2.94 -9.13
C PRO A 48 -1.41 -4.32 -9.08
N ALA A 49 -1.71 -4.85 -7.90
CA ALA A 49 -2.41 -6.12 -7.77
C ALA A 49 -3.92 -5.98 -7.99
N PHE A 50 -4.49 -4.81 -7.66
CA PHE A 50 -5.92 -4.54 -7.79
C PHE A 50 -6.12 -3.16 -8.42
N PRO A 51 -5.73 -3.00 -9.70
CA PRO A 51 -5.72 -1.68 -10.32
C PRO A 51 -7.09 -1.00 -10.43
N ALA A 52 -8.18 -1.77 -10.33
CA ALA A 52 -9.53 -1.19 -10.33
C ALA A 52 -9.79 -0.32 -9.09
N ARG A 53 -9.00 -0.48 -8.03
CA ARG A 53 -9.14 0.34 -6.82
C ARG A 53 -8.48 1.72 -6.98
N GLU A 54 -7.60 1.88 -7.95
CA GLU A 54 -6.92 3.15 -8.14
C GLU A 54 -7.90 4.26 -8.53
N GLY A 55 -7.69 5.44 -8.00
CA GLY A 55 -8.55 6.59 -8.24
C GLY A 55 -9.74 6.70 -7.29
N HIS A 56 -9.90 5.79 -6.35
CA HIS A 56 -11.02 5.78 -5.41
C HIS A 56 -10.52 5.86 -3.98
N ALA A 57 -11.35 6.43 -3.10
CA ALA A 57 -11.09 6.46 -1.66
C ALA A 57 -12.03 5.47 -0.98
N TYR A 58 -11.51 4.76 0.00
CA TYR A 58 -12.25 3.69 0.67
C TYR A 58 -12.35 3.92 2.18
N HIS A 59 -12.60 5.17 2.57
CA HIS A 59 -12.81 5.50 3.98
C HIS A 59 -13.96 4.67 4.54
N GLY A 60 -13.71 4.09 5.72
CA GLY A 60 -14.73 3.27 6.37
C GLY A 60 -14.87 1.86 5.83
N GLU A 61 -14.17 1.51 4.74
CA GLU A 61 -14.17 0.13 4.29
C GLU A 61 -13.52 -0.75 5.35
N LYS A 62 -14.19 -1.83 5.72
CA LYS A 62 -13.72 -2.75 6.75
C LYS A 62 -13.32 -4.08 6.14
N ASP A 63 -12.30 -4.71 6.73
CA ASP A 63 -11.96 -6.07 6.37
C ASP A 63 -12.95 -7.05 7.03
N LYS A 64 -12.78 -8.34 6.82
CA LYS A 64 -13.72 -9.33 7.36
C LYS A 64 -13.74 -9.38 8.89
N LYS A 65 -12.75 -8.79 9.55
CA LYS A 65 -12.69 -8.70 11.01
C LYS A 65 -13.22 -7.38 11.54
N GLY A 66 -13.75 -6.52 10.67
CA GLY A 66 -14.33 -5.25 11.05
C GLY A 66 -13.35 -4.10 11.18
N LYS A 67 -12.11 -4.26 10.71
CA LYS A 67 -11.08 -3.24 10.80
C LYS A 67 -11.13 -2.30 9.59
N ALA A 68 -11.23 -0.99 9.84
CA ALA A 68 -11.16 0.04 8.80
C ALA A 68 -9.70 0.24 8.39
N PHE A 69 -9.17 -0.67 7.60
CA PHE A 69 -7.73 -0.80 7.40
C PHE A 69 -7.12 0.32 6.57
N HIS A 70 -7.85 0.90 5.61
CA HIS A 70 -7.35 2.04 4.85
C HIS A 70 -7.11 3.23 5.77
N ASP A 71 -8.06 3.50 6.66
CA ASP A 71 -7.94 4.61 7.61
C ASP A 71 -6.82 4.35 8.61
N GLU A 72 -6.63 3.11 9.03
CA GLU A 72 -5.57 2.73 9.94
C GLU A 72 -4.19 2.89 9.30
N ILE A 73 -4.05 2.52 8.03
CA ILE A 73 -2.80 2.70 7.28
C ILE A 73 -2.41 4.17 7.21
N ILE A 74 -3.35 5.01 6.82
CA ILE A 74 -3.11 6.44 6.67
C ILE A 74 -2.78 7.07 8.02
N LYS A 75 -3.54 6.72 9.05
CA LYS A 75 -3.31 7.21 10.40
C LYS A 75 -1.94 6.81 10.94
N THR A 76 -1.52 5.57 10.74
CA THR A 76 -0.23 5.08 11.20
C THR A 76 0.91 5.86 10.54
N ALA A 77 0.86 6.04 9.23
CA ALA A 77 1.88 6.81 8.52
C ALA A 77 1.89 8.27 8.97
N HIS A 78 0.70 8.87 9.14
CA HIS A 78 0.59 10.28 9.51
C HIS A 78 1.08 10.55 10.93
N THR A 79 0.71 9.70 11.90
CA THR A 79 1.02 9.95 13.31
C THR A 79 2.39 9.45 13.74
N LYS A 80 2.87 8.35 13.15
CA LYS A 80 4.13 7.72 13.54
C LYS A 80 5.23 7.84 12.49
N GLY A 81 4.90 8.29 11.29
CA GLY A 81 5.84 8.34 10.17
C GLY A 81 5.99 7.00 9.47
N SER A 82 5.90 5.89 10.17
CA SER A 82 5.95 4.54 9.64
C SER A 82 5.44 3.56 10.68
N GLY A 83 5.10 2.35 10.26
CA GLY A 83 4.69 1.31 11.18
C GLY A 83 4.05 0.12 10.49
N TRP A 84 3.75 -0.91 11.27
CA TRP A 84 3.09 -2.12 10.79
C TRP A 84 1.59 -2.03 11.03
N VAL A 85 0.82 -2.47 10.03
CA VAL A 85 -0.65 -2.58 10.14
C VAL A 85 -1.03 -3.96 9.62
N ASP A 86 -1.83 -4.69 10.37
CA ASP A 86 -2.34 -5.98 9.93
C ASP A 86 -3.84 -5.89 9.61
N TYR A 87 -4.26 -6.63 8.62
CA TYR A 87 -5.65 -6.67 8.18
C TYR A 87 -5.86 -7.88 7.27
N TRP A 88 -7.10 -8.10 6.85
CA TRP A 88 -7.46 -9.22 5.99
C TRP A 88 -7.78 -8.74 4.60
N LEU A 89 -7.10 -9.28 3.61
CA LEU A 89 -7.25 -8.90 2.21
C LEU A 89 -6.94 -10.10 1.33
N PRO A 90 -7.61 -10.25 0.17
CA PRO A 90 -7.27 -11.35 -0.74
C PRO A 90 -5.83 -11.22 -1.25
N LYS A 91 -5.15 -12.35 -1.38
CA LYS A 91 -3.89 -12.40 -2.11
C LYS A 91 -4.14 -12.06 -3.58
N PRO A 92 -3.15 -11.52 -4.30
CA PRO A 92 -3.32 -11.26 -5.74
C PRO A 92 -3.87 -12.47 -6.47
N GLY A 93 -4.93 -12.27 -7.26
CA GLY A 93 -5.57 -13.33 -8.04
C GLY A 93 -6.53 -14.22 -7.26
N GLN A 94 -6.74 -13.98 -5.96
CA GLN A 94 -7.65 -14.75 -5.13
C GLN A 94 -8.83 -13.91 -4.68
N THR A 95 -9.91 -14.57 -4.22
CA THR A 95 -11.09 -13.87 -3.72
C THR A 95 -11.26 -14.02 -2.20
N GLU A 96 -10.72 -15.10 -1.60
CA GLU A 96 -10.80 -15.33 -0.17
C GLU A 96 -9.81 -14.43 0.56
N PRO A 97 -10.25 -13.65 1.57
CA PRO A 97 -9.33 -12.84 2.36
C PRO A 97 -8.35 -13.70 3.17
N SER A 98 -7.12 -13.25 3.23
CA SER A 98 -6.07 -13.83 4.07
C SER A 98 -5.47 -12.72 4.93
N GLN A 99 -4.92 -13.09 6.08
CA GLN A 99 -4.28 -12.11 6.94
C GLN A 99 -3.04 -11.54 6.25
N LYS A 100 -2.92 -10.22 6.27
CA LYS A 100 -1.80 -9.51 5.66
C LYS A 100 -1.16 -8.59 6.68
N TRP A 101 0.16 -8.52 6.68
CA TRP A 101 0.93 -7.57 7.46
C TRP A 101 1.60 -6.61 6.50
N SER A 102 1.33 -5.32 6.64
CA SER A 102 1.93 -4.29 5.80
C SER A 102 2.75 -3.31 6.61
N TYR A 103 3.93 -3.00 6.11
CA TYR A 103 4.71 -1.88 6.61
C TYR A 103 4.36 -0.66 5.77
N VAL A 104 4.04 0.44 6.42
CA VAL A 104 3.61 1.67 5.75
C VAL A 104 4.50 2.83 6.20
N LYS A 105 4.72 3.78 5.30
CA LYS A 105 5.62 4.90 5.56
C LYS A 105 5.11 6.15 4.88
N ALA A 106 5.18 7.27 5.59
CA ALA A 106 4.84 8.57 5.03
C ALA A 106 5.90 8.99 4.01
N VAL A 107 5.46 9.60 2.93
CA VAL A 107 6.34 10.17 1.90
C VAL A 107 5.94 11.61 1.64
N LYS A 108 6.86 12.37 1.05
CA LYS A 108 6.64 13.78 0.72
C LYS A 108 6.80 13.98 -0.78
N ALA A 109 5.79 13.54 -1.52
CA ALA A 109 5.76 13.70 -2.96
C ALA A 109 4.40 14.26 -3.36
N GLU A 110 4.36 14.99 -4.47
CA GLU A 110 3.10 15.56 -4.94
C GLU A 110 2.10 14.46 -5.25
N GLY A 111 0.95 14.50 -4.58
CA GLY A 111 -0.12 13.55 -4.79
C GLY A 111 0.09 12.17 -4.14
N VAL A 112 1.16 12.00 -3.37
CA VAL A 112 1.43 10.72 -2.68
C VAL A 112 1.81 11.02 -1.24
N ALA A 113 1.06 10.46 -0.30
CA ALA A 113 1.31 10.69 1.13
C ALA A 113 1.82 9.44 1.85
N VAL A 114 1.46 8.25 1.38
CA VAL A 114 1.78 6.98 2.04
C VAL A 114 2.20 5.94 1.02
N ILE A 115 3.27 5.23 1.32
CA ILE A 115 3.75 4.07 0.58
C ILE A 115 3.70 2.87 1.53
N GLY A 116 3.34 1.70 1.02
CA GLY A 116 3.35 0.50 1.81
C GLY A 116 3.58 -0.75 0.98
N ALA A 117 3.91 -1.83 1.66
CA ALA A 117 3.99 -3.17 1.10
C ALA A 117 3.77 -4.17 2.21
N GLY A 118 3.21 -5.32 1.86
CA GLY A 118 2.88 -6.31 2.85
C GLY A 118 3.16 -7.73 2.40
N PHE A 119 3.03 -8.64 3.36
CA PHE A 119 3.17 -10.06 3.10
C PHE A 119 2.01 -10.80 3.78
N PHE A 120 1.79 -12.03 3.33
CA PHE A 120 0.76 -12.90 3.86
C PHE A 120 1.45 -14.05 4.59
N PRO A 121 1.42 -14.08 5.93
CA PRO A 121 2.00 -15.20 6.68
C PRO A 121 1.23 -16.48 6.42
N GLU A 122 1.93 -17.59 6.46
CA GLU A 122 1.31 -18.90 6.29
C GLU A 122 0.77 -19.45 7.58
#